data_f1633a722023cb454fcc609490b18132
#
_entry.id   f1633a722023cb454fcc609490b18132
#
_cell.length_a   1.000
_cell.length_b   1.000
_cell.length_c   1.000
_cell.angle_alpha   90.00
_cell.angle_beta   90.00
_cell.angle_gamma   90.00
#
_symmetry.space_group_name_H-M   'P 1'
#
loop_
_entity.id
_entity.type
_entity.pdbx_description
1 polymer ?
#
loop_
_entity_poly.entity_id
_entity_poly.type
_entity_poly.pdbx_seq_one_letter_code
_entity_poly.pdbx_strand_id
1 'polypeptide(L)'
;MGVLPWSCRCGLNPTPSKNRGAPARPPPPPSAARVRRSKYTGQSVRAMPMRVLTVGKKRSQGTQLLVEEYKEKLGHYCDVEDTLIKSNPKLTSDVKVQIEAEDASMMQQLKAEDFVIVLDENGKDVISEQIADLIGDAGNTGSSRLTFCIGGPYGLGIQVRERADATIRLSSLVLNHQVALIVLMEQLYRAWTIIKGQKYHH
;
A
#
# COMPACT_ATOMS: atom_id res chain seq x y z
N MET A 1 -16.50 22.44 -82.00
CA MET A 1 -15.70 23.69 -82.08
C MET A 1 -16.57 24.82 -81.58
N GLY A 2 -16.17 25.57 -80.59
CA GLY A 2 -16.92 26.72 -80.15
C GLY A 2 -16.63 26.97 -78.67
N VAL A 3 -15.82 27.96 -78.47
CA VAL A 3 -15.14 28.37 -77.23
C VAL A 3 -16.04 29.28 -76.39
N LEU A 4 -15.96 29.15 -75.07
CA LEU A 4 -16.53 29.99 -74.01
C LEU A 4 -16.12 31.50 -74.14
N PRO A 5 -16.82 32.39 -73.42
CA PRO A 5 -16.08 33.17 -72.44
C PRO A 5 -16.75 33.29 -71.08
N TRP A 6 -15.90 33.33 -70.09
CA TRP A 6 -16.14 33.61 -68.69
C TRP A 6 -16.46 35.08 -68.41
N SER A 7 -17.47 35.32 -67.60
CA SER A 7 -17.76 36.62 -67.04
C SER A 7 -17.54 36.62 -65.56
N CYS A 8 -16.48 37.30 -65.09
CA CYS A 8 -16.20 37.51 -63.65
C CYS A 8 -17.17 38.56 -63.12
N ARG A 9 -17.92 38.22 -62.08
CA ARG A 9 -18.54 39.19 -61.16
C ARG A 9 -17.84 39.13 -59.84
N CYS A 10 -17.09 40.21 -59.52
CA CYS A 10 -16.55 40.45 -58.19
C CYS A 10 -17.68 40.92 -57.26
N GLY A 11 -18.08 40.06 -56.36
CA GLY A 11 -18.92 40.41 -55.21
C GLY A 11 -18.04 40.65 -54.01
N LEU A 12 -17.95 41.86 -53.52
CA LEU A 12 -17.29 42.27 -52.29
C LEU A 12 -18.17 41.79 -51.10
N ASN A 13 -17.75 40.79 -50.41
CA ASN A 13 -18.33 40.41 -49.12
C ASN A 13 -17.69 41.25 -48.00
N PRO A 14 -18.47 41.85 -47.09
CA PRO A 14 -17.93 42.54 -45.94
C PRO A 14 -17.33 41.51 -44.94
N THR A 15 -16.12 41.77 -44.52
CA THR A 15 -15.41 41.00 -43.50
C THR A 15 -16.12 41.11 -42.16
N PRO A 16 -16.37 39.98 -41.43
CA PRO A 16 -16.88 40.05 -40.08
C PRO A 16 -15.78 40.57 -39.13
N SER A 17 -16.14 41.61 -38.39
CA SER A 17 -15.36 42.16 -37.28
C SER A 17 -14.93 41.10 -36.31
N LYS A 18 -13.61 40.89 -36.13
CA LYS A 18 -13.03 40.05 -35.08
C LYS A 18 -13.32 40.68 -33.72
N ASN A 19 -14.35 40.19 -33.07
CA ASN A 19 -14.57 40.45 -31.66
C ASN A 19 -13.42 39.72 -30.89
N ARG A 20 -12.44 40.51 -30.42
CA ARG A 20 -11.39 40.00 -29.56
C ARG A 20 -12.01 39.71 -28.19
N GLY A 21 -12.47 38.46 -28.00
CA GLY A 21 -12.85 37.99 -26.67
C GLY A 21 -11.67 38.18 -25.71
N ALA A 22 -11.96 38.71 -24.54
CA ALA A 22 -11.00 38.84 -23.46
C ALA A 22 -10.32 37.45 -23.19
N PRO A 23 -9.01 37.41 -22.84
CA PRO A 23 -8.33 36.18 -22.57
C PRO A 23 -9.05 35.44 -21.44
N ALA A 24 -9.37 34.17 -21.65
CA ALA A 24 -10.00 33.33 -20.66
C ALA A 24 -9.13 33.31 -19.38
N ARG A 25 -9.79 33.56 -18.25
CA ARG A 25 -9.14 33.52 -16.93
C ARG A 25 -8.49 32.13 -16.77
N PRO A 26 -7.20 32.04 -16.36
CA PRO A 26 -6.58 30.76 -16.16
C PRO A 26 -7.40 29.95 -15.11
N PRO A 27 -7.52 28.64 -15.27
CA PRO A 27 -8.23 27.80 -14.28
C PRO A 27 -7.60 28.01 -12.90
N PRO A 28 -8.41 28.01 -11.83
CA PRO A 28 -7.87 28.12 -10.48
C PRO A 28 -6.86 26.99 -10.25
N PRO A 29 -5.77 27.22 -9.51
CA PRO A 29 -4.83 26.17 -9.18
C PRO A 29 -5.59 25.02 -8.50
N PRO A 30 -5.22 23.76 -8.75
CA PRO A 30 -5.85 22.63 -8.09
C PRO A 30 -5.84 22.91 -6.59
N SER A 31 -7.02 22.87 -5.96
CA SER A 31 -7.15 23.06 -4.53
C SER A 31 -6.14 22.15 -3.87
N ALA A 32 -5.22 22.69 -3.06
CA ALA A 32 -4.24 21.92 -2.32
C ALA A 32 -5.00 20.80 -1.62
N ALA A 33 -4.81 19.56 -2.09
CA ALA A 33 -5.47 18.40 -1.51
C ALA A 33 -5.16 18.46 -0.01
N ARG A 34 -6.20 18.58 0.80
CA ARG A 34 -6.05 18.72 2.24
C ARG A 34 -5.27 17.50 2.73
N VAL A 35 -4.00 17.70 3.06
CA VAL A 35 -3.12 16.62 3.52
C VAL A 35 -3.82 15.95 4.69
N ARG A 36 -4.23 14.70 4.51
CA ARG A 36 -4.90 13.93 5.55
C ARG A 36 -3.87 13.67 6.64
N ARG A 37 -4.14 14.14 7.86
CA ARG A 37 -3.31 13.82 9.02
C ARG A 37 -3.88 12.59 9.70
N SER A 38 -2.99 11.73 10.22
CA SER A 38 -3.40 10.66 11.13
C SER A 38 -4.03 11.26 12.38
N LYS A 39 -5.08 10.61 12.90
CA LYS A 39 -5.74 11.00 14.16
C LYS A 39 -4.84 10.81 15.38
N TYR A 40 -3.78 10.02 15.24
CA TYR A 40 -2.81 9.75 16.31
C TYR A 40 -1.54 10.62 16.27
N THR A 41 -1.43 11.56 15.34
CA THR A 41 -0.25 12.43 15.24
C THR A 41 0.00 13.18 16.55
N GLY A 42 1.17 12.95 17.17
CA GLY A 42 1.57 13.57 18.42
C GLY A 42 0.86 13.03 19.67
N GLN A 43 0.10 11.94 19.54
CA GLN A 43 -0.58 11.29 20.66
C GLN A 43 0.26 10.17 21.28
N SER A 44 -0.03 9.85 22.53
CA SER A 44 0.52 8.69 23.20
C SER A 44 -0.25 7.45 22.74
N VAL A 45 0.39 6.63 21.91
CA VAL A 45 -0.15 5.35 21.44
C VAL A 45 0.60 4.22 22.15
N ARG A 46 -0.13 3.19 22.59
CA ARG A 46 0.47 1.99 23.17
C ARG A 46 1.38 1.33 22.13
N ALA A 47 2.65 1.17 22.49
CA ALA A 47 3.61 0.42 21.68
C ALA A 47 3.31 -1.08 21.80
N MET A 48 2.57 -1.61 20.81
CA MET A 48 2.32 -3.06 20.73
C MET A 48 3.48 -3.75 20.02
N PRO A 49 3.89 -4.94 20.45
CA PRO A 49 4.78 -5.79 19.68
C PRO A 49 4.20 -6.06 18.29
N MET A 50 5.05 -6.01 17.29
CA MET A 50 4.66 -6.29 15.90
C MET A 50 5.30 -7.58 15.42
N ARG A 51 4.57 -8.32 14.59
CA ARG A 51 5.09 -9.49 13.89
C ARG A 51 4.77 -9.39 12.42
N VAL A 52 5.75 -9.74 11.56
CA VAL A 52 5.55 -9.88 10.13
C VAL A 52 5.75 -11.35 9.75
N LEU A 53 4.71 -11.98 9.23
CA LEU A 53 4.74 -13.35 8.70
C LEU A 53 4.79 -13.27 7.17
N THR A 54 5.84 -13.83 6.57
CA THR A 54 6.00 -13.83 5.11
C THR A 54 6.14 -15.25 4.61
N VAL A 55 5.29 -15.66 3.66
CA VAL A 55 5.45 -16.94 2.96
C VAL A 55 6.48 -16.77 1.85
N GLY A 56 7.51 -17.60 1.86
CA GLY A 56 8.54 -17.52 0.83
C GLY A 56 9.65 -18.55 0.97
N LYS A 57 10.60 -18.43 0.06
CA LYS A 57 11.90 -19.13 0.12
C LYS A 57 12.90 -18.23 0.85
N LYS A 58 14.15 -18.72 0.96
CA LYS A 58 15.25 -17.92 1.49
C LYS A 58 15.30 -16.55 0.81
N ARG A 59 15.38 -15.49 1.59
CA ARG A 59 15.49 -14.11 1.10
C ARG A 59 16.82 -13.85 0.41
N SER A 60 16.82 -12.89 -0.51
CA SER A 60 18.07 -12.37 -1.04
C SER A 60 18.86 -11.63 0.07
N GLN A 61 20.16 -11.56 -0.07
CA GLN A 61 21.00 -10.84 0.89
C GLN A 61 20.59 -9.37 1.02
N GLY A 62 20.28 -8.71 -0.12
CA GLY A 62 19.84 -7.31 -0.10
C GLY A 62 18.52 -7.12 0.64
N THR A 63 17.55 -8.02 0.45
CA THR A 63 16.29 -7.99 1.21
C THR A 63 16.54 -8.15 2.70
N GLN A 64 17.40 -9.11 3.09
CA GLN A 64 17.69 -9.37 4.49
C GLN A 64 18.35 -8.15 5.17
N LEU A 65 19.30 -7.50 4.51
CA LEU A 65 19.95 -6.30 5.05
C LEU A 65 18.95 -5.15 5.26
N LEU A 66 18.07 -4.90 4.29
CA LEU A 66 17.05 -3.86 4.42
C LEU A 66 16.05 -4.18 5.54
N VAL A 67 15.62 -5.44 5.68
CA VAL A 67 14.72 -5.85 6.76
C VAL A 67 15.37 -5.61 8.12
N GLU A 68 16.64 -6.00 8.31
CA GLU A 68 17.36 -5.77 9.57
C GLU A 68 17.52 -4.28 9.87
N GLU A 69 17.83 -3.45 8.86
CA GLU A 69 17.92 -1.99 9.02
C GLU A 69 16.59 -1.40 9.52
N TYR A 70 15.45 -1.79 8.93
CA TYR A 70 14.15 -1.29 9.38
C TYR A 70 13.73 -1.88 10.73
N LYS A 71 14.10 -3.12 11.05
CA LYS A 71 13.88 -3.68 12.40
C LYS A 71 14.62 -2.88 13.47
N GLU A 72 15.87 -2.52 13.21
CA GLU A 72 16.64 -1.67 14.12
C GLU A 72 15.96 -0.30 14.33
N LYS A 73 15.56 0.36 13.23
CA LYS A 73 14.82 1.64 13.29
C LYS A 73 13.50 1.52 14.05
N LEU A 74 12.73 0.46 13.80
CA LEU A 74 11.45 0.19 14.47
C LEU A 74 11.63 -0.16 15.95
N GLY A 75 12.75 -0.78 16.32
CA GLY A 75 13.10 -1.11 17.71
C GLY A 75 13.12 0.09 18.65
N HIS A 76 13.25 1.32 18.13
CA HIS A 76 13.09 2.54 18.93
C HIS A 76 11.63 2.84 19.35
N TYR A 77 10.64 2.17 18.73
CA TYR A 77 9.22 2.38 18.97
C TYR A 77 8.52 1.18 19.58
N CYS A 78 8.82 0.00 19.07
CA CYS A 78 8.21 -1.27 19.49
C CYS A 78 9.08 -2.47 19.12
N ASP A 79 8.84 -3.59 19.78
CA ASP A 79 9.46 -4.87 19.39
C ASP A 79 8.92 -5.35 18.05
N VAL A 80 9.81 -5.76 17.14
CA VAL A 80 9.43 -6.27 15.81
C VAL A 80 10.05 -7.63 15.58
N GLU A 81 9.18 -8.62 15.39
CA GLU A 81 9.53 -9.98 15.02
C GLU A 81 9.22 -10.19 13.52
N ASP A 82 10.15 -10.81 12.82
CA ASP A 82 10.00 -11.17 11.42
C ASP A 82 10.20 -12.67 11.26
N THR A 83 9.19 -13.35 10.68
CA THR A 83 9.15 -14.81 10.56
C THR A 83 8.90 -15.21 9.12
N LEU A 84 9.81 -16.02 8.58
CA LEU A 84 9.68 -16.58 7.24
C LEU A 84 9.00 -17.96 7.33
N ILE A 85 7.84 -18.08 6.70
CA ILE A 85 7.09 -19.33 6.54
C ILE A 85 7.54 -19.98 5.24
N LYS A 86 7.94 -21.25 5.32
CA LYS A 86 8.42 -22.00 4.15
C LYS A 86 7.32 -22.12 3.09
N SER A 87 7.60 -21.61 1.88
CA SER A 87 6.72 -21.82 0.72
C SER A 87 6.76 -23.28 0.28
N ASN A 88 5.59 -23.79 -0.14
CA ASN A 88 5.38 -25.16 -0.60
C ASN A 88 5.97 -26.22 0.37
N PRO A 89 5.53 -26.28 1.63
CA PRO A 89 6.12 -27.19 2.62
C PRO A 89 5.95 -28.67 2.26
N LYS A 90 4.93 -29.01 1.47
CA LYS A 90 4.64 -30.38 1.00
C LYS A 90 5.35 -30.76 -0.30
N LEU A 91 6.08 -29.82 -0.94
CA LEU A 91 6.77 -30.02 -2.24
C LEU A 91 5.84 -30.55 -3.33
N THR A 92 4.60 -30.10 -3.34
CA THR A 92 3.57 -30.50 -4.32
C THR A 92 3.61 -29.60 -5.56
N SER A 93 3.18 -30.14 -6.70
CA SER A 93 2.91 -29.38 -7.93
C SER A 93 1.47 -28.84 -7.99
N ASP A 94 0.59 -29.33 -7.11
CA ASP A 94 -0.79 -28.84 -7.03
C ASP A 94 -0.83 -27.51 -6.25
N VAL A 95 -1.23 -26.44 -6.93
CA VAL A 95 -1.29 -25.08 -6.38
C VAL A 95 -2.27 -25.00 -5.22
N LYS A 96 -3.41 -25.69 -5.27
CA LYS A 96 -4.40 -25.67 -4.19
C LYS A 96 -3.85 -26.28 -2.91
N VAL A 97 -3.23 -27.48 -3.05
CA VAL A 97 -2.60 -28.17 -1.94
C VAL A 97 -1.44 -27.35 -1.36
N GLN A 98 -0.72 -26.61 -2.20
CA GLN A 98 0.34 -25.71 -1.75
C GLN A 98 -0.24 -24.58 -0.90
N ILE A 99 -1.26 -23.87 -1.41
CA ILE A 99 -1.92 -22.76 -0.70
C ILE A 99 -2.47 -23.23 0.65
N GLU A 100 -3.17 -24.36 0.68
CA GLU A 100 -3.71 -24.94 1.92
C GLU A 100 -2.62 -25.26 2.95
N ALA A 101 -1.48 -25.80 2.50
CA ALA A 101 -0.36 -26.11 3.39
C ALA A 101 0.36 -24.87 3.92
N GLU A 102 0.49 -23.82 3.09
CA GLU A 102 1.03 -22.52 3.48
C GLU A 102 0.08 -21.82 4.46
N ASP A 103 -1.23 -21.86 4.20
CA ASP A 103 -2.30 -21.33 5.05
C ASP A 103 -2.28 -21.97 6.45
N ALA A 104 -2.29 -23.30 6.50
CA ALA A 104 -2.20 -24.02 7.76
C ALA A 104 -0.92 -23.68 8.55
N SER A 105 0.21 -23.53 7.85
CA SER A 105 1.47 -23.17 8.49
C SER A 105 1.44 -21.74 9.05
N MET A 106 0.77 -20.80 8.36
CA MET A 106 0.59 -19.43 8.82
C MET A 106 -0.38 -19.38 10.01
N MET A 107 -1.51 -20.10 9.94
CA MET A 107 -2.48 -20.17 11.03
C MET A 107 -1.87 -20.70 12.34
N GLN A 108 -0.91 -21.63 12.28
CA GLN A 108 -0.17 -22.11 13.47
C GLN A 108 0.66 -21.01 14.14
N GLN A 109 1.02 -19.94 13.43
CA GLN A 109 1.77 -18.81 13.97
C GLN A 109 0.87 -17.73 14.58
N LEU A 110 -0.41 -17.70 14.22
CA LEU A 110 -1.37 -16.73 14.70
C LEU A 110 -1.96 -17.17 16.05
N LYS A 111 -2.11 -16.20 16.96
CA LYS A 111 -2.77 -16.40 18.24
C LYS A 111 -4.14 -15.74 18.23
N ALA A 112 -5.01 -16.16 19.15
CA ALA A 112 -6.37 -15.61 19.25
C ALA A 112 -6.35 -14.11 19.58
N GLU A 113 -5.39 -13.68 20.38
CA GLU A 113 -5.22 -12.30 20.85
C GLU A 113 -4.44 -11.41 19.87
N ASP A 114 -4.01 -11.92 18.71
CA ASP A 114 -3.36 -11.11 17.68
C ASP A 114 -4.38 -10.27 16.91
N PHE A 115 -4.06 -8.99 16.67
CA PHE A 115 -4.73 -8.20 15.65
C PHE A 115 -4.06 -8.47 14.31
N VAL A 116 -4.78 -9.15 13.42
CA VAL A 116 -4.24 -9.69 12.16
C VAL A 116 -4.56 -8.78 10.99
N ILE A 117 -3.53 -8.32 10.29
CA ILE A 117 -3.65 -7.55 9.05
C ILE A 117 -3.09 -8.37 7.89
N VAL A 118 -3.94 -8.62 6.91
CA VAL A 118 -3.57 -9.32 5.68
C VAL A 118 -3.19 -8.31 4.60
N LEU A 119 -2.06 -8.55 3.93
CA LEU A 119 -1.67 -7.85 2.71
C LEU A 119 -2.17 -8.62 1.49
N ASP A 120 -3.11 -8.03 0.76
CA ASP A 120 -3.75 -8.63 -0.41
C ASP A 120 -3.95 -7.59 -1.52
N GLU A 121 -3.83 -8.02 -2.77
CA GLU A 121 -4.05 -7.14 -3.93
C GLU A 121 -5.48 -6.59 -4.04
N ASN A 122 -6.45 -7.30 -3.48
CA ASN A 122 -7.85 -6.90 -3.41
C ASN A 122 -8.20 -6.17 -2.10
N GLY A 123 -7.21 -5.91 -1.25
CA GLY A 123 -7.39 -5.18 0.00
C GLY A 123 -7.69 -3.70 -0.21
N LYS A 124 -8.06 -3.03 0.88
CA LYS A 124 -8.30 -1.59 0.88
C LYS A 124 -6.99 -0.84 0.62
N ASP A 125 -7.01 0.10 -0.34
CA ASP A 125 -5.90 1.04 -0.53
C ASP A 125 -5.67 1.87 0.73
N VAL A 126 -4.42 1.97 1.15
CA VAL A 126 -4.02 2.73 2.32
C VAL A 126 -2.87 3.68 2.01
N ILE A 127 -2.92 4.86 2.61
CA ILE A 127 -1.81 5.80 2.65
C ILE A 127 -1.10 5.71 4.00
N SER A 128 0.09 6.28 4.11
CA SER A 128 0.94 6.18 5.32
C SER A 128 0.22 6.61 6.60
N GLU A 129 -0.59 7.66 6.54
CA GLU A 129 -1.38 8.15 7.67
C GLU A 129 -2.46 7.14 8.11
N GLN A 130 -3.00 6.36 7.18
CA GLN A 130 -3.98 5.32 7.50
C GLN A 130 -3.30 4.09 8.13
N ILE A 131 -2.05 3.79 7.76
CA ILE A 131 -1.26 2.76 8.45
C ILE A 131 -0.97 3.21 9.88
N ALA A 132 -0.66 4.50 10.10
CA ALA A 132 -0.53 5.05 11.44
C ALA A 132 -1.84 4.94 12.24
N ASP A 133 -2.99 5.20 11.60
CA ASP A 133 -4.31 5.02 12.22
C ASP A 133 -4.56 3.55 12.60
N LEU A 134 -4.21 2.59 11.72
CA LEU A 134 -4.34 1.15 12.00
C LEU A 134 -3.52 0.72 13.21
N ILE A 135 -2.26 1.20 13.33
CA ILE A 135 -1.40 0.91 14.49
C ILE A 135 -2.02 1.47 15.77
N GLY A 136 -2.51 2.70 15.73
CA GLY A 136 -3.15 3.35 16.88
C GLY A 136 -4.46 2.67 17.27
N ASP A 137 -5.29 2.30 16.30
CA ASP A 137 -6.55 1.60 16.54
C ASP A 137 -6.31 0.21 17.14
N ALA A 138 -5.35 -0.54 16.60
CA ALA A 138 -4.96 -1.84 17.15
C ALA A 138 -4.55 -1.73 18.63
N GLY A 139 -3.82 -0.68 19.00
CA GLY A 139 -3.46 -0.41 20.40
C GLY A 139 -4.65 -0.25 21.34
N ASN A 140 -5.83 0.08 20.83
CA ASN A 140 -7.07 0.29 21.59
C ASN A 140 -8.01 -0.93 21.60
N THR A 141 -7.71 -1.98 20.83
CA THR A 141 -8.57 -3.19 20.73
C THR A 141 -8.43 -4.16 21.91
N GLY A 142 -7.45 -3.98 22.77
CA GLY A 142 -7.07 -4.94 23.80
C GLY A 142 -6.22 -6.11 23.28
N SER A 143 -5.93 -6.15 21.99
CA SER A 143 -5.04 -7.16 21.39
C SER A 143 -3.63 -7.08 21.99
N SER A 144 -2.94 -8.21 22.02
CA SER A 144 -1.59 -8.31 22.61
C SER A 144 -0.48 -8.00 21.62
N ARG A 145 -0.74 -8.20 20.32
CA ARG A 145 0.24 -8.05 19.25
C ARG A 145 -0.42 -7.70 17.92
N LEU A 146 0.28 -6.93 17.09
CA LEU A 146 -0.12 -6.60 15.72
C LEU A 146 0.64 -7.51 14.74
N THR A 147 -0.07 -8.33 13.98
CA THR A 147 0.52 -9.31 13.07
C THR A 147 0.15 -9.03 11.63
N PHE A 148 1.17 -8.83 10.78
CA PHE A 148 1.01 -8.64 9.34
C PHE A 148 1.31 -9.94 8.59
N CYS A 149 0.44 -10.32 7.65
CA CYS A 149 0.56 -11.54 6.86
C CYS A 149 0.79 -11.21 5.38
N ILE A 150 1.91 -11.69 4.83
CA ILE A 150 2.27 -11.56 3.41
C ILE A 150 2.27 -12.96 2.79
N GLY A 151 1.43 -13.16 1.77
CA GLY A 151 1.31 -14.42 1.05
C GLY A 151 2.50 -14.75 0.15
N GLY A 152 2.54 -15.99 -0.28
CA GLY A 152 3.47 -16.49 -1.28
C GLY A 152 3.06 -16.13 -2.72
N PRO A 153 3.66 -16.81 -3.73
CA PRO A 153 3.39 -16.53 -5.14
C PRO A 153 1.94 -16.68 -5.58
N TYR A 154 1.17 -17.46 -4.85
CA TYR A 154 -0.26 -17.73 -5.13
C TYR A 154 -1.21 -17.05 -4.14
N GLY A 155 -0.70 -16.09 -3.37
CA GLY A 155 -1.47 -15.35 -2.36
C GLY A 155 -1.60 -16.10 -1.04
N LEU A 156 -2.62 -15.72 -0.25
CA LEU A 156 -2.95 -16.31 1.04
C LEU A 156 -4.15 -17.25 0.92
N GLY A 157 -4.18 -18.27 1.76
CA GLY A 157 -5.31 -19.19 1.85
C GLY A 157 -6.53 -18.57 2.52
N ILE A 158 -7.62 -19.33 2.53
CA ILE A 158 -8.92 -18.86 3.01
C ILE A 158 -8.95 -18.65 4.53
N GLN A 159 -8.30 -19.53 5.30
CA GLN A 159 -8.34 -19.46 6.76
C GLN A 159 -7.67 -18.19 7.29
N VAL A 160 -6.50 -17.84 6.74
CA VAL A 160 -5.80 -16.60 7.12
C VAL A 160 -6.60 -15.37 6.71
N ARG A 161 -7.24 -15.39 5.53
CA ARG A 161 -8.10 -14.29 5.07
C ARG A 161 -9.33 -14.11 5.95
N GLU A 162 -9.98 -15.20 6.37
CA GLU A 162 -11.15 -15.17 7.26
C GLU A 162 -10.77 -14.76 8.70
N ARG A 163 -9.52 -15.08 9.13
CA ARG A 163 -9.01 -14.68 10.44
C ARG A 163 -8.65 -13.18 10.50
N ALA A 164 -8.49 -12.51 9.37
CA ALA A 164 -7.99 -11.15 9.32
C ALA A 164 -8.97 -10.14 9.93
N ASP A 165 -8.47 -9.29 10.82
CA ASP A 165 -9.19 -8.13 11.35
C ASP A 165 -9.20 -6.96 10.35
N ALA A 166 -8.21 -6.91 9.46
CA ALA A 166 -8.16 -5.95 8.36
C ALA A 166 -7.41 -6.53 7.16
N THR A 167 -7.81 -6.12 5.95
CA THR A 167 -7.13 -6.46 4.69
C THR A 167 -6.76 -5.17 3.96
N ILE A 168 -5.47 -4.99 3.70
CA ILE A 168 -4.92 -3.79 3.09
C ILE A 168 -4.14 -4.11 1.81
N ARG A 169 -4.04 -3.11 0.93
CA ARG A 169 -3.22 -3.12 -0.27
C ARG A 169 -2.18 -2.01 -0.19
N LEU A 170 -0.90 -2.37 -0.35
CA LEU A 170 0.22 -1.43 -0.28
C LEU A 170 0.45 -0.66 -1.58
N SER A 171 -0.01 -1.20 -2.70
CA SER A 171 0.21 -0.63 -4.04
C SER A 171 -0.87 -1.10 -5.00
N SER A 172 -1.16 -0.29 -6.02
CA SER A 172 -1.93 -0.73 -7.20
C SER A 172 -1.14 -1.66 -8.12
N LEU A 173 0.18 -1.75 -7.95
CA LEU A 173 1.05 -2.70 -8.64
C LEU A 173 1.09 -4.03 -7.87
N VAL A 174 1.16 -5.14 -8.60
CA VAL A 174 1.42 -6.45 -7.98
C VAL A 174 2.87 -6.49 -7.55
N LEU A 175 3.10 -6.59 -6.25
CA LEU A 175 4.44 -6.64 -5.66
C LEU A 175 4.89 -8.07 -5.40
N ASN A 176 6.15 -8.38 -5.73
CA ASN A 176 6.78 -9.60 -5.22
C ASN A 176 6.79 -9.59 -3.69
N HIS A 177 6.61 -10.74 -3.04
CA HIS A 177 6.54 -10.85 -1.57
C HIS A 177 7.73 -10.24 -0.83
N GLN A 178 8.97 -10.29 -1.39
CA GLN A 178 10.14 -9.65 -0.77
C GLN A 178 10.08 -8.13 -0.89
N VAL A 179 9.60 -7.60 -2.03
CA VAL A 179 9.39 -6.16 -2.21
C VAL A 179 8.26 -5.67 -1.33
N ALA A 180 7.14 -6.41 -1.25
CA ALA A 180 6.03 -6.09 -0.35
C ALA A 180 6.49 -6.02 1.11
N LEU A 181 7.36 -6.93 1.53
CA LEU A 181 7.95 -6.93 2.88
C LEU A 181 8.77 -5.65 3.13
N ILE A 182 9.65 -5.26 2.21
CA ILE A 182 10.45 -4.04 2.36
C ILE A 182 9.56 -2.80 2.43
N VAL A 183 8.57 -2.70 1.52
CA VAL A 183 7.61 -1.59 1.51
C VAL A 183 6.82 -1.54 2.83
N LEU A 184 6.36 -2.69 3.32
CA LEU A 184 5.67 -2.75 4.61
C LEU A 184 6.57 -2.26 5.75
N MET A 185 7.80 -2.75 5.85
CA MET A 185 8.73 -2.36 6.93
C MET A 185 9.02 -0.86 6.92
N GLU A 186 9.23 -0.28 5.73
CA GLU A 186 9.38 1.18 5.57
C GLU A 186 8.12 1.92 6.02
N GLN A 187 6.94 1.46 5.61
CA GLN A 187 5.67 2.09 5.95
C GLN A 187 5.32 1.97 7.44
N LEU A 188 5.70 0.90 8.11
CA LEU A 188 5.57 0.76 9.56
C LEU A 188 6.46 1.78 10.30
N TYR A 189 7.70 1.94 9.85
CA TYR A 189 8.60 2.95 10.40
C TYR A 189 8.04 4.37 10.19
N ARG A 190 7.59 4.69 8.97
CA ARG A 190 6.94 5.97 8.63
C ARG A 190 5.71 6.21 9.49
N ALA A 191 4.87 5.21 9.68
CA ALA A 191 3.67 5.30 10.52
C ALA A 191 4.02 5.67 11.97
N TRP A 192 5.07 5.08 12.55
CA TRP A 192 5.53 5.46 13.87
C TRP A 192 6.08 6.89 13.95
N THR A 193 6.83 7.36 12.94
CA THR A 193 7.27 8.77 12.90
C THR A 193 6.08 9.73 12.83
N ILE A 194 5.01 9.38 12.09
CA ILE A 194 3.75 10.13 12.03
C ILE A 194 3.08 10.17 13.42
N ILE A 195 2.92 9.01 14.08
CA ILE A 195 2.33 8.91 15.42
C ILE A 195 3.10 9.79 16.41
N LYS A 196 4.43 9.76 16.37
CA LYS A 196 5.28 10.55 17.26
C LYS A 196 5.37 12.04 16.87
N GLY A 197 4.77 12.46 15.75
CA GLY A 197 4.85 13.83 15.24
C GLY A 197 6.27 14.22 14.81
N GLN A 198 7.11 13.24 14.50
CA GLN A 198 8.48 13.45 14.05
C GLN A 198 8.50 13.81 12.57
N LYS A 199 9.48 14.64 12.17
CA LYS A 199 9.71 14.90 10.74
C LYS A 199 10.37 13.66 10.13
N TYR A 200 9.68 13.00 9.20
CA TYR A 200 10.28 12.01 8.34
C TYR A 200 11.05 12.75 7.24
N HIS A 201 12.35 12.54 7.16
CA HIS A 201 13.15 13.16 6.11
C HIS A 201 12.77 12.54 4.76
N HIS A 202 12.32 13.39 3.85
CA HIS A 202 12.09 13.08 2.44
C HIS A 202 13.40 13.17 1.66
#